data_2b6fc5fb20215c3185bc5c2559022158
#
_entry.id   2b6fc5fb20215c3185bc5c2559022158
#
_cell.length_a   1.000
_cell.length_b   1.000
_cell.length_c   1.000
_cell.angle_alpha   90.00
_cell.angle_beta   90.00
_cell.angle_gamma   90.00
#
_symmetry.space_group_name_H-M   'P 1'
#
loop_
_entity.id
_entity.type
_entity.pdbx_description
1 polymer ?
#
loop_
_entity_poly.entity_id
_entity_poly.type
_entity_poly.pdbx_seq_one_letter_code
_entity_poly.pdbx_strand_id
1 'polypeptide(L)'
;MIVANLNHIAHRYGVQTVLDDVSWEIQAGQKIGLVGPNGAGKSTLLRILAGEIKPDSGFVHRHKEAHVGYLAQEPVLDPARTVWEEMMSAAKDLVHVEADLRRLEARMADPGVYEDETALARVLAAHARAQARFEELDGYRYEGHARDALHTLGLDESDFELPTSALSGGEKKLVGLAKLLAAGMTVSGTNRSGHSLLLLDEPDNHLDLAGKAYLEQIIGAYPGTVVIVSHDRYLLDRTVTHIAEVEDQHLTLYQGNYSAYAVEKQLRLLRQQQMYEAQQKEIAHIEASIARFEHWASIVVDARHPPQARSRRKMLERMDRVEKPTLERRRMGLAIDGWRGSQNVLEI
;
A
#
# COMPACT_ATOMS: atom_id res chain seq x y z
N MET A 1 -17.32 7.39 -6.66
CA MET A 1 -17.67 5.97 -6.89
C MET A 1 -16.72 5.12 -6.07
N ILE A 2 -17.24 4.09 -5.37
CA ILE A 2 -16.44 3.22 -4.50
C ILE A 2 -15.82 2.12 -5.36
N VAL A 3 -14.48 1.99 -5.32
CA VAL A 3 -13.71 0.95 -6.01
C VAL A 3 -13.56 -0.29 -5.14
N ALA A 4 -13.30 -0.09 -3.85
CA ALA A 4 -13.24 -1.14 -2.85
C ALA A 4 -13.80 -0.65 -1.51
N ASN A 5 -14.42 -1.56 -0.77
CA ASN A 5 -14.93 -1.31 0.57
C ASN A 5 -14.59 -2.49 1.49
N LEU A 6 -13.90 -2.17 2.57
CA LEU A 6 -13.64 -3.09 3.67
C LEU A 6 -14.66 -2.82 4.77
N ASN A 7 -15.23 -3.85 5.33
CA ASN A 7 -16.28 -3.73 6.34
C ASN A 7 -16.00 -4.65 7.52
N HIS A 8 -15.69 -4.05 8.67
CA HIS A 8 -15.41 -4.72 9.94
C HIS A 8 -14.35 -5.84 9.80
N ILE A 9 -13.24 -5.54 9.10
CA ILE A 9 -12.17 -6.49 8.87
C ILE A 9 -11.37 -6.71 10.14
N ALA A 10 -11.26 -7.97 10.55
CA ALA A 10 -10.26 -8.40 11.53
C ALA A 10 -9.41 -9.53 10.97
N HIS A 11 -8.12 -9.54 11.34
CA HIS A 11 -7.19 -10.58 10.94
C HIS A 11 -6.11 -10.82 11.99
N ARG A 12 -5.76 -12.12 12.17
CA ARG A 12 -4.80 -12.58 13.18
C ARG A 12 -3.77 -13.52 12.56
N TYR A 13 -2.55 -13.45 13.05
CA TYR A 13 -1.53 -14.46 12.81
C TYR A 13 -1.31 -15.25 14.11
N GLY A 14 -1.89 -16.44 14.20
CA GLY A 14 -1.89 -17.23 15.43
C GLY A 14 -2.62 -16.49 16.56
N VAL A 15 -1.89 -16.13 17.62
CA VAL A 15 -2.44 -15.41 18.78
C VAL A 15 -2.38 -13.88 18.64
N GLN A 16 -1.64 -13.37 17.66
CA GLN A 16 -1.44 -11.93 17.47
C GLN A 16 -2.52 -11.36 16.57
N THR A 17 -3.35 -10.45 17.09
CA THR A 17 -4.27 -9.65 16.30
C THR A 17 -3.47 -8.56 15.59
N VAL A 18 -3.64 -8.44 14.26
CA VAL A 18 -2.94 -7.47 13.43
C VAL A 18 -3.89 -6.37 12.97
N LEU A 19 -5.14 -6.73 12.65
CA LEU A 19 -6.21 -5.80 12.30
C LEU A 19 -7.42 -6.14 13.16
N ASP A 20 -8.08 -5.11 13.69
CA ASP A 20 -9.29 -5.24 14.51
C ASP A 20 -10.30 -4.18 14.09
N ASP A 21 -11.48 -4.62 13.65
CA ASP A 21 -12.61 -3.79 13.25
C ASP A 21 -12.28 -2.70 12.21
N VAL A 22 -11.45 -3.02 11.21
CA VAL A 22 -11.07 -2.07 10.17
C VAL A 22 -12.17 -1.93 9.13
N SER A 23 -12.69 -0.71 9.00
CA SER A 23 -13.65 -0.32 7.96
C SER A 23 -13.08 0.80 7.11
N TRP A 24 -13.10 0.63 5.76
CA TRP A 24 -12.48 1.57 4.85
C TRP A 24 -13.14 1.59 3.48
N GLU A 25 -13.57 2.77 3.04
CA GLU A 25 -14.08 3.01 1.70
C GLU A 25 -13.01 3.67 0.82
N ILE A 26 -12.68 3.04 -0.30
CA ILE A 26 -11.72 3.53 -1.28
C ILE A 26 -12.47 4.02 -2.51
N GLN A 27 -12.32 5.30 -2.84
CA GLN A 27 -13.02 5.93 -3.95
C GLN A 27 -12.15 5.95 -5.21
N ALA A 28 -12.81 5.99 -6.37
CA ALA A 28 -12.14 6.07 -7.66
C ALA A 28 -11.28 7.34 -7.78
N GLY A 29 -10.07 7.16 -8.32
CA GLY A 29 -9.13 8.25 -8.57
C GLY A 29 -8.35 8.74 -7.33
N GLN A 30 -8.61 8.21 -6.13
CA GLN A 30 -7.83 8.57 -4.94
C GLN A 30 -6.40 8.04 -5.02
N LYS A 31 -5.45 8.85 -4.54
CA LYS A 31 -4.07 8.47 -4.29
C LYS A 31 -3.87 8.43 -2.78
N ILE A 32 -3.68 7.25 -2.22
CA ILE A 32 -3.71 7.03 -0.77
C ILE A 32 -2.36 6.51 -0.30
N GLY A 33 -1.72 7.22 0.63
CA GLY A 33 -0.55 6.74 1.35
C GLY A 33 -0.97 5.92 2.55
N LEU A 34 -0.57 4.66 2.62
CA LEU A 34 -0.81 3.79 3.76
C LEU A 34 0.40 3.83 4.69
N VAL A 35 0.26 4.44 5.84
CA VAL A 35 1.35 4.68 6.80
C VAL A 35 1.08 3.98 8.12
N GLY A 36 2.13 3.87 8.95
CA GLY A 36 2.06 3.26 10.28
C GLY A 36 3.36 2.57 10.66
N PRO A 37 3.54 2.16 11.92
CA PRO A 37 4.75 1.48 12.36
C PRO A 37 4.96 0.12 11.67
N ASN A 38 6.21 -0.38 11.73
CA ASN A 38 6.49 -1.73 11.22
C ASN A 38 5.73 -2.77 12.02
N GLY A 39 5.14 -3.74 11.33
CA GLY A 39 4.30 -4.77 11.94
C GLY A 39 2.86 -4.32 12.26
N ALA A 40 2.45 -3.09 11.92
CA ALA A 40 1.09 -2.60 12.17
C ALA A 40 0.01 -3.25 11.30
N GLY A 41 0.41 -4.05 10.28
CA GLY A 41 -0.55 -4.73 9.40
C GLY A 41 -0.75 -4.08 8.02
N LYS A 42 0.09 -3.12 7.61
CA LYS A 42 0.00 -2.44 6.31
C LYS A 42 -0.01 -3.43 5.14
N SER A 43 1.01 -4.29 5.04
CA SER A 43 1.10 -5.31 3.98
C SER A 43 -0.03 -6.34 4.07
N THR A 44 -0.47 -6.70 5.28
CA THR A 44 -1.63 -7.58 5.48
C THR A 44 -2.90 -6.95 4.91
N LEU A 45 -3.12 -5.66 5.16
CA LEU A 45 -4.27 -4.92 4.64
C LEU A 45 -4.24 -4.85 3.11
N LEU A 46 -3.05 -4.59 2.50
CA LEU A 46 -2.89 -4.63 1.04
C LEU A 46 -3.17 -6.02 0.46
N ARG A 47 -2.68 -7.10 1.09
CA ARG A 47 -2.93 -8.48 0.65
C ARG A 47 -4.39 -8.88 0.78
N ILE A 48 -5.09 -8.39 1.79
CA ILE A 48 -6.55 -8.56 1.92
C ILE A 48 -7.26 -7.79 0.80
N LEU A 49 -6.86 -6.55 0.50
CA LEU A 49 -7.38 -5.76 -0.62
C LEU A 49 -7.08 -6.40 -1.97
N ALA A 50 -5.92 -7.01 -2.14
CA ALA A 50 -5.57 -7.77 -3.34
C ALA A 50 -6.38 -9.06 -3.50
N GLY A 51 -6.85 -9.63 -2.39
CA GLY A 51 -7.55 -10.91 -2.34
C GLY A 51 -6.65 -12.12 -2.19
N GLU A 52 -5.38 -11.91 -1.86
CA GLU A 52 -4.44 -12.98 -1.56
C GLU A 52 -4.70 -13.62 -0.20
N ILE A 53 -5.21 -12.83 0.76
CA ILE A 53 -5.56 -13.28 2.10
C ILE A 53 -7.03 -13.02 2.35
N LYS A 54 -7.72 -14.00 2.93
CA LYS A 54 -9.07 -13.81 3.45
C LYS A 54 -8.98 -13.30 4.88
N PRO A 55 -9.75 -12.28 5.27
CA PRO A 55 -9.85 -11.85 6.66
C PRO A 55 -10.52 -12.94 7.51
N ASP A 56 -10.24 -12.95 8.82
CA ASP A 56 -10.88 -13.87 9.76
C ASP A 56 -12.32 -13.47 10.04
N SER A 57 -12.62 -12.16 10.01
CA SER A 57 -13.98 -11.62 10.08
C SER A 57 -14.15 -10.40 9.17
N GLY A 58 -15.39 -10.03 8.91
CA GLY A 58 -15.73 -8.97 7.98
C GLY A 58 -15.71 -9.42 6.52
N PHE A 59 -15.86 -8.47 5.61
CA PHE A 59 -15.84 -8.76 4.17
C PHE A 59 -15.26 -7.61 3.36
N VAL A 60 -14.68 -7.95 2.22
CA VAL A 60 -14.13 -7.01 1.23
C VAL A 60 -15.02 -7.05 0.00
N HIS A 61 -15.61 -5.91 -0.32
CA HIS A 61 -16.34 -5.72 -1.56
C HIS A 61 -15.45 -4.94 -2.53
N ARG A 62 -15.25 -5.46 -3.75
CA ARG A 62 -14.58 -4.77 -4.86
C ARG A 62 -15.60 -4.57 -5.98
N HIS A 63 -15.48 -3.44 -6.65
CA HIS A 63 -16.32 -3.20 -7.82
C HIS A 63 -16.06 -4.29 -8.88
N LYS A 64 -17.12 -4.80 -9.54
CA LYS A 64 -17.02 -5.93 -10.48
C LYS A 64 -16.07 -5.68 -11.66
N GLU A 65 -15.92 -4.43 -12.05
CA GLU A 65 -15.04 -4.01 -13.14
C GLU A 65 -13.68 -3.50 -12.64
N ALA A 66 -13.42 -3.54 -11.34
CA ALA A 66 -12.14 -3.11 -10.80
C ALA A 66 -11.06 -4.16 -11.05
N HIS A 67 -10.07 -3.78 -11.82
CA HIS A 67 -8.84 -4.57 -11.97
C HIS A 67 -7.89 -4.17 -10.84
N VAL A 68 -7.48 -5.15 -10.04
CA VAL A 68 -6.55 -4.93 -8.92
C VAL A 68 -5.16 -5.38 -9.34
N GLY A 69 -4.23 -4.43 -9.41
CA GLY A 69 -2.79 -4.70 -9.55
C GLY A 69 -2.15 -4.65 -8.17
N TYR A 70 -1.34 -5.63 -7.81
CA TYR A 70 -0.64 -5.66 -6.54
C TYR A 70 0.85 -5.93 -6.72
N LEU A 71 1.67 -5.03 -6.22
CA LEU A 71 3.12 -5.22 -6.06
C LEU A 71 3.39 -5.59 -4.60
N ALA A 72 3.77 -6.84 -4.39
CA ALA A 72 4.21 -7.32 -3.08
C ALA A 72 5.60 -6.76 -2.73
N GLN A 73 5.93 -6.70 -1.45
CA GLN A 73 7.26 -6.33 -0.96
C GLN A 73 8.36 -7.21 -1.58
N GLU A 74 8.09 -8.50 -1.76
CA GLU A 74 8.90 -9.45 -2.51
C GLU A 74 8.06 -10.08 -3.62
N PRO A 75 8.12 -9.57 -4.86
CA PRO A 75 7.33 -10.12 -5.95
C PRO A 75 7.86 -11.49 -6.37
N VAL A 76 6.95 -12.41 -6.57
CA VAL A 76 7.25 -13.75 -7.10
C VAL A 76 7.13 -13.69 -8.63
N LEU A 77 8.28 -13.81 -9.31
CA LEU A 77 8.37 -13.92 -10.76
C LEU A 77 8.53 -15.40 -11.15
N ASP A 78 8.09 -15.76 -12.35
CA ASP A 78 8.25 -17.13 -12.86
C ASP A 78 9.73 -17.40 -13.18
N PRO A 79 10.42 -18.30 -12.46
CA PRO A 79 11.85 -18.53 -12.60
C PRO A 79 12.26 -19.09 -13.97
N ALA A 80 11.31 -19.63 -14.72
CA ALA A 80 11.52 -20.21 -16.05
C ALA A 80 11.48 -19.17 -17.18
N ARG A 81 11.06 -17.93 -16.89
CA ARG A 81 10.93 -16.86 -17.89
C ARG A 81 12.12 -15.93 -17.86
N THR A 82 12.38 -15.31 -19.03
CA THR A 82 13.24 -14.14 -19.11
C THR A 82 12.53 -12.90 -18.55
N VAL A 83 13.30 -11.83 -18.30
CA VAL A 83 12.75 -10.54 -17.88
C VAL A 83 11.69 -10.05 -18.87
N TRP A 84 11.97 -10.14 -20.17
CA TRP A 84 11.06 -9.73 -21.23
C TRP A 84 9.77 -10.57 -21.25
N GLU A 85 9.90 -11.89 -21.20
CA GLU A 85 8.76 -12.80 -21.15
C GLU A 85 7.89 -12.56 -19.92
N GLU A 86 8.51 -12.23 -18.78
CA GLU A 86 7.79 -11.90 -17.56
C GLU A 86 7.03 -10.57 -17.69
N MET A 87 7.63 -9.56 -18.32
CA MET A 87 6.98 -8.30 -18.65
C MET A 87 5.74 -8.52 -19.54
N MET A 88 5.93 -9.27 -20.64
CA MET A 88 4.87 -9.56 -21.61
C MET A 88 3.74 -10.41 -20.98
N SER A 89 4.04 -11.22 -19.97
CA SER A 89 3.03 -12.07 -19.31
C SER A 89 1.87 -11.32 -18.63
N ALA A 90 2.01 -10.02 -18.41
CA ALA A 90 0.92 -9.18 -17.90
C ALA A 90 -0.17 -8.91 -18.95
N ALA A 91 0.20 -8.93 -20.24
CA ALA A 91 -0.71 -8.71 -21.35
C ALA A 91 -1.07 -10.05 -22.03
N LYS A 92 -1.76 -10.93 -21.31
CA LYS A 92 -2.06 -12.31 -21.77
C LYS A 92 -2.68 -12.38 -23.17
N ASP A 93 -3.65 -11.51 -23.44
CA ASP A 93 -4.31 -11.48 -24.75
C ASP A 93 -3.33 -11.10 -25.86
N LEU A 94 -2.41 -10.21 -25.58
CA LEU A 94 -1.38 -9.75 -26.50
C LEU A 94 -0.38 -10.85 -26.79
N VAL A 95 0.09 -11.57 -25.77
CA VAL A 95 0.98 -12.73 -25.90
C VAL A 95 0.33 -13.82 -26.76
N HIS A 96 -0.95 -14.09 -26.59
CA HIS A 96 -1.66 -15.07 -27.43
C HIS A 96 -1.73 -14.62 -28.89
N VAL A 97 -2.03 -13.36 -29.15
CA VAL A 97 -2.10 -12.81 -30.51
C VAL A 97 -0.71 -12.80 -31.16
N GLU A 98 0.33 -12.44 -30.41
CA GLU A 98 1.74 -12.47 -30.89
C GLU A 98 2.18 -13.89 -31.26
N ALA A 99 1.86 -14.88 -30.41
CA ALA A 99 2.13 -16.30 -30.71
C ALA A 99 1.38 -16.78 -31.96
N ASP A 100 0.15 -16.33 -32.17
CA ASP A 100 -0.63 -16.62 -33.37
C ASP A 100 0.01 -15.98 -34.61
N LEU A 101 0.48 -14.73 -34.53
CA LEU A 101 1.20 -14.06 -35.61
C LEU A 101 2.45 -14.82 -36.00
N ARG A 102 3.33 -15.15 -35.06
CA ARG A 102 4.56 -15.93 -35.31
C ARG A 102 4.27 -17.29 -35.95
N ARG A 103 3.21 -17.98 -35.47
CA ARG A 103 2.78 -19.26 -36.04
C ARG A 103 2.28 -19.11 -37.48
N LEU A 104 1.54 -18.04 -37.77
CA LEU A 104 1.05 -17.77 -39.13
C LEU A 104 2.19 -17.36 -40.09
N GLU A 105 3.15 -16.58 -39.62
CA GLU A 105 4.36 -16.23 -40.38
C GLU A 105 5.19 -17.47 -40.72
N ALA A 106 5.43 -18.37 -39.76
CA ALA A 106 6.08 -19.64 -40.00
C ALA A 106 5.34 -20.48 -41.05
N ARG A 107 4.02 -20.49 -41.02
CA ARG A 107 3.21 -21.18 -42.03
C ARG A 107 3.25 -20.55 -43.40
N MET A 108 3.40 -19.23 -43.53
CA MET A 108 3.60 -18.56 -44.81
C MET A 108 4.94 -18.94 -45.48
N ALA A 109 5.94 -19.27 -44.66
CA ALA A 109 7.27 -19.73 -45.15
C ALA A 109 7.30 -21.22 -45.55
N ASP A 110 6.22 -22.00 -45.28
CA ASP A 110 6.12 -23.40 -45.61
C ASP A 110 5.88 -23.57 -47.12
N PRO A 111 6.74 -24.33 -47.87
CA PRO A 111 6.56 -24.63 -49.29
C PRO A 111 5.17 -25.17 -49.61
N GLY A 112 4.62 -26.07 -48.77
CA GLY A 112 3.29 -26.64 -48.97
C GLY A 112 2.15 -25.63 -48.85
N VAL A 113 2.42 -24.43 -48.33
CA VAL A 113 1.43 -23.35 -48.20
C VAL A 113 1.64 -22.26 -49.25
N TYR A 114 2.87 -21.81 -49.48
CA TYR A 114 3.10 -20.73 -50.47
C TYR A 114 2.94 -21.16 -51.90
N GLU A 115 3.07 -22.47 -52.23
CA GLU A 115 2.81 -23.05 -53.56
C GLU A 115 1.33 -23.28 -53.83
N ASP A 116 0.45 -23.34 -52.80
CA ASP A 116 -1.00 -23.45 -52.94
C ASP A 116 -1.64 -22.05 -52.71
N GLU A 117 -2.10 -21.43 -53.78
CA GLU A 117 -2.71 -20.10 -53.78
C GLU A 117 -3.92 -20.02 -52.82
N THR A 118 -4.72 -21.08 -52.68
CA THR A 118 -5.88 -21.10 -51.77
C THR A 118 -5.47 -21.28 -50.33
N ALA A 119 -4.44 -22.06 -50.04
CA ALA A 119 -3.87 -22.18 -48.71
C ALA A 119 -3.20 -20.90 -48.26
N LEU A 120 -2.39 -20.27 -49.13
CA LEU A 120 -1.74 -19.01 -48.87
C LEU A 120 -2.74 -17.89 -48.59
N ALA A 121 -3.80 -17.75 -49.41
CA ALA A 121 -4.84 -16.73 -49.19
C ALA A 121 -5.56 -16.87 -47.85
N ARG A 122 -5.78 -18.09 -47.37
CA ARG A 122 -6.38 -18.36 -46.05
C ARG A 122 -5.44 -17.95 -44.93
N VAL A 123 -4.13 -18.25 -45.02
CA VAL A 123 -3.14 -17.91 -44.02
C VAL A 123 -2.93 -16.39 -43.97
N LEU A 124 -2.87 -15.71 -45.11
CA LEU A 124 -2.80 -14.25 -45.19
C LEU A 124 -4.03 -13.56 -44.56
N ALA A 125 -5.23 -14.08 -44.83
CA ALA A 125 -6.45 -13.54 -44.21
C ALA A 125 -6.48 -13.79 -42.68
N ALA A 126 -5.92 -14.88 -42.21
CA ALA A 126 -5.79 -15.16 -40.77
C ALA A 126 -4.74 -14.21 -40.13
N HIS A 127 -3.59 -14.00 -40.79
CA HIS A 127 -2.54 -13.06 -40.34
C HIS A 127 -3.07 -11.64 -40.24
N ALA A 128 -3.79 -11.15 -41.30
CA ALA A 128 -4.36 -9.82 -41.27
C ALA A 128 -5.35 -9.61 -40.12
N ARG A 129 -6.14 -10.63 -39.78
CA ARG A 129 -7.06 -10.59 -38.61
C ARG A 129 -6.29 -10.57 -37.28
N ALA A 130 -5.26 -11.39 -37.14
CA ALA A 130 -4.43 -11.40 -35.95
C ALA A 130 -3.69 -10.07 -35.78
N GLN A 131 -3.17 -9.49 -36.88
CA GLN A 131 -2.53 -8.18 -36.87
C GLN A 131 -3.49 -7.05 -36.47
N ALA A 132 -4.69 -7.04 -37.04
CA ALA A 132 -5.74 -6.07 -36.64
C ALA A 132 -6.09 -6.20 -35.14
N ARG A 133 -6.11 -7.44 -34.63
CA ARG A 133 -6.35 -7.68 -33.20
C ARG A 133 -5.18 -7.20 -32.33
N PHE A 134 -3.93 -7.38 -32.78
CA PHE A 134 -2.75 -6.87 -32.09
C PHE A 134 -2.75 -5.32 -32.03
N GLU A 135 -3.13 -4.66 -33.12
CA GLU A 135 -3.27 -3.21 -33.16
C GLU A 135 -4.45 -2.72 -32.27
N GLU A 136 -5.59 -3.44 -32.28
CA GLU A 136 -6.73 -3.15 -31.41
C GLU A 136 -6.39 -3.24 -29.90
N LEU A 137 -5.48 -4.17 -29.55
CA LEU A 137 -4.92 -4.33 -28.21
C LEU A 137 -3.80 -3.33 -27.89
N ASP A 138 -3.49 -2.42 -28.80
CA ASP A 138 -2.42 -1.43 -28.66
C ASP A 138 -1.03 -2.05 -28.42
N GLY A 139 -0.77 -3.21 -29.08
CA GLY A 139 0.39 -4.06 -28.83
C GLY A 139 1.73 -3.34 -28.95
N TYR A 140 1.92 -2.55 -30.01
CA TYR A 140 3.16 -1.78 -30.20
C TYR A 140 3.41 -0.75 -29.08
N ARG A 141 2.36 -0.12 -28.56
CA ARG A 141 2.49 0.81 -27.43
C ARG A 141 2.82 0.08 -26.14
N TYR A 142 2.25 -1.12 -25.93
CA TYR A 142 2.56 -1.91 -24.75
C TYR A 142 4.04 -2.29 -24.71
N GLU A 143 4.59 -2.79 -25.84
CA GLU A 143 6.01 -3.12 -25.93
C GLU A 143 6.89 -1.89 -25.68
N GLY A 144 6.55 -0.73 -26.27
CA GLY A 144 7.25 0.52 -26.03
C GLY A 144 7.23 0.91 -24.55
N HIS A 145 6.05 0.92 -23.93
CA HIS A 145 5.93 1.23 -22.50
C HIS A 145 6.66 0.24 -21.61
N ALA A 146 6.62 -1.07 -21.95
CA ALA A 146 7.34 -2.09 -21.19
C ALA A 146 8.85 -1.86 -21.24
N ARG A 147 9.38 -1.54 -22.43
CA ARG A 147 10.78 -1.24 -22.66
C ARG A 147 11.22 0.03 -21.94
N ASP A 148 10.46 1.12 -22.10
CA ASP A 148 10.71 2.40 -21.43
C ASP A 148 10.69 2.25 -19.90
N ALA A 149 9.75 1.46 -19.37
CA ALA A 149 9.66 1.20 -17.93
C ALA A 149 10.90 0.45 -17.42
N LEU A 150 11.36 -0.59 -18.11
CA LEU A 150 12.56 -1.32 -17.73
C LEU A 150 13.81 -0.43 -17.77
N HIS A 151 14.01 0.33 -18.86
CA HIS A 151 15.14 1.26 -18.99
C HIS A 151 15.16 2.33 -17.92
N THR A 152 14.01 2.94 -17.63
CA THR A 152 13.90 3.99 -16.61
C THR A 152 14.15 3.46 -15.20
N LEU A 153 13.87 2.18 -14.98
CA LEU A 153 14.16 1.50 -13.72
C LEU A 153 15.59 0.92 -13.65
N GLY A 154 16.42 1.20 -14.66
CA GLY A 154 17.85 0.87 -14.67
C GLY A 154 18.20 -0.53 -15.21
N LEU A 155 17.29 -1.14 -15.98
CA LEU A 155 17.53 -2.41 -16.68
C LEU A 155 17.79 -2.13 -18.16
N ASP A 156 18.91 -2.61 -18.66
CA ASP A 156 19.30 -2.46 -20.07
C ASP A 156 18.77 -3.60 -20.93
N GLU A 157 18.80 -3.43 -22.27
CA GLU A 157 18.36 -4.48 -23.21
C GLU A 157 19.10 -5.81 -23.05
N SER A 158 20.35 -5.78 -22.58
CA SER A 158 21.12 -6.98 -22.27
C SER A 158 20.53 -7.79 -21.09
N ASP A 159 19.76 -7.13 -20.22
CA ASP A 159 19.14 -7.77 -19.07
C ASP A 159 17.81 -8.44 -19.44
N PHE A 160 17.21 -8.07 -20.59
CA PHE A 160 15.89 -8.57 -21.00
C PHE A 160 15.87 -10.07 -21.26
N GLU A 161 17.00 -10.63 -21.74
CA GLU A 161 17.16 -12.07 -21.98
C GLU A 161 17.62 -12.85 -20.74
N LEU A 162 17.92 -12.16 -19.64
CA LEU A 162 18.29 -12.84 -18.40
C LEU A 162 17.09 -13.59 -17.80
N PRO A 163 17.30 -14.82 -17.31
CA PRO A 163 16.25 -15.52 -16.60
C PRO A 163 15.95 -14.81 -15.27
N THR A 164 14.67 -14.68 -14.92
CA THR A 164 14.24 -14.02 -13.67
C THR A 164 14.83 -14.67 -12.42
N SER A 165 15.24 -15.95 -12.50
CA SER A 165 15.94 -16.66 -11.43
C SER A 165 17.33 -16.08 -11.12
N ALA A 166 18.00 -15.48 -12.11
CA ALA A 166 19.33 -14.88 -11.95
C ALA A 166 19.29 -13.49 -11.30
N LEU A 167 18.11 -12.86 -11.25
CA LEU A 167 17.94 -11.51 -10.72
C LEU A 167 18.08 -11.49 -9.18
N SER A 168 18.68 -10.43 -8.68
CA SER A 168 18.66 -10.09 -7.25
C SER A 168 17.22 -9.75 -6.78
N GLY A 169 16.99 -9.74 -5.47
CA GLY A 169 15.68 -9.37 -4.92
C GLY A 169 15.23 -7.96 -5.33
N GLY A 170 16.18 -7.01 -5.40
CA GLY A 170 15.92 -5.64 -5.87
C GLY A 170 15.48 -5.61 -7.34
N GLU A 171 16.24 -6.27 -8.24
CA GLU A 171 15.91 -6.35 -9.67
C GLU A 171 14.56 -7.04 -9.92
N LYS A 172 14.25 -8.13 -9.19
CA LYS A 172 12.92 -8.76 -9.26
C LYS A 172 11.81 -7.77 -8.93
N LYS A 173 12.04 -6.90 -7.95
CA LYS A 173 11.08 -5.86 -7.56
C LYS A 173 10.91 -4.81 -8.66
N LEU A 174 12.02 -4.40 -9.31
CA LEU A 174 11.98 -3.48 -10.44
C LEU A 174 11.19 -4.06 -11.61
N VAL A 175 11.44 -5.31 -11.96
CA VAL A 175 10.70 -6.02 -13.02
C VAL A 175 9.20 -6.14 -12.65
N GLY A 176 8.89 -6.51 -11.41
CA GLY A 176 7.52 -6.58 -10.93
C GLY A 176 6.80 -5.23 -10.99
N LEU A 177 7.48 -4.15 -10.62
CA LEU A 177 6.97 -2.78 -10.72
C LEU A 177 6.76 -2.37 -12.18
N ALA A 178 7.76 -2.56 -13.05
CA ALA A 178 7.69 -2.27 -14.48
C ALA A 178 6.49 -2.98 -15.13
N LYS A 179 6.33 -4.28 -14.83
CA LYS A 179 5.21 -5.11 -15.31
C LYS A 179 3.86 -4.55 -14.93
N LEU A 180 3.68 -4.16 -13.66
CA LEU A 180 2.43 -3.56 -13.18
C LEU A 180 2.13 -2.21 -13.83
N LEU A 181 3.16 -1.38 -13.99
CA LEU A 181 3.02 -0.05 -14.56
C LEU A 181 2.68 -0.13 -16.06
N ALA A 182 3.35 -0.99 -16.82
CA ALA A 182 3.05 -1.21 -18.22
C ALA A 182 1.62 -1.75 -18.41
N ALA A 183 1.19 -2.71 -17.59
CA ALA A 183 -0.19 -3.23 -17.62
C ALA A 183 -1.22 -2.16 -17.26
N GLY A 184 -0.94 -1.30 -16.31
CA GLY A 184 -1.83 -0.22 -15.88
C GLY A 184 -1.99 0.89 -16.90
N MET A 185 -0.98 1.16 -17.74
CA MET A 185 -1.03 2.19 -18.78
C MET A 185 -1.86 1.76 -19.99
N THR A 186 -1.89 0.48 -20.33
CA THR A 186 -2.67 -0.05 -21.46
C THR A 186 -4.18 -0.15 -21.18
N VAL A 187 -4.57 -0.32 -19.92
CA VAL A 187 -6.00 -0.32 -19.52
C VAL A 187 -6.66 1.05 -19.74
N SER A 188 -5.86 2.13 -19.88
CA SER A 188 -6.32 3.49 -20.16
C SER A 188 -6.89 3.68 -21.58
N GLY A 189 -6.53 2.83 -22.55
CA GLY A 189 -6.96 2.95 -23.97
C GLY A 189 -8.35 2.44 -24.26
N THR A 190 -8.89 1.55 -23.46
CA THR A 190 -10.28 1.08 -23.56
C THR A 190 -11.10 1.71 -22.44
N ASN A 191 -12.27 2.25 -22.72
CA ASN A 191 -13.25 2.95 -21.85
C ASN A 191 -13.49 2.41 -20.42
N ARG A 192 -12.53 1.66 -19.82
CA ARG A 192 -12.55 1.05 -18.49
C ARG A 192 -11.76 1.83 -17.44
N SER A 193 -11.32 3.03 -17.74
CA SER A 193 -10.32 3.81 -17.01
C SER A 193 -10.73 4.38 -15.65
N GLY A 194 -11.89 4.07 -15.13
CA GLY A 194 -12.33 4.61 -13.83
C GLY A 194 -12.22 3.69 -12.62
N HIS A 195 -11.91 2.42 -12.79
CA HIS A 195 -12.12 1.40 -11.76
C HIS A 195 -10.89 0.57 -11.39
N SER A 196 -9.72 0.90 -11.88
CA SER A 196 -8.49 0.16 -11.56
C SER A 196 -7.93 0.58 -10.20
N LEU A 197 -7.54 -0.40 -9.40
CA LEU A 197 -6.92 -0.23 -8.09
C LEU A 197 -5.50 -0.77 -8.13
N LEU A 198 -4.52 0.12 -7.93
CA LEU A 198 -3.10 -0.23 -7.86
C LEU A 198 -2.65 -0.23 -6.41
N LEU A 199 -2.16 -1.36 -5.93
CA LEU A 199 -1.66 -1.57 -4.59
C LEU A 199 -0.15 -1.75 -4.65
N LEU A 200 0.61 -0.87 -4.00
CA LEU A 200 2.07 -0.84 -4.03
C LEU A 200 2.63 -0.97 -2.62
N ASP A 201 3.35 -2.07 -2.36
CA ASP A 201 3.98 -2.31 -1.06
C ASP A 201 5.47 -1.98 -1.12
N GLU A 202 5.84 -0.81 -0.59
CA GLU A 202 7.21 -0.24 -0.58
C GLU A 202 7.88 -0.23 -1.96
N PRO A 203 7.24 0.33 -3.00
CA PRO A 203 7.78 0.28 -4.37
C PRO A 203 9.06 1.09 -4.54
N ASP A 204 9.32 2.04 -3.66
CA ASP A 204 10.47 2.96 -3.66
C ASP A 204 11.76 2.36 -3.11
N ASN A 205 11.68 1.20 -2.45
CA ASN A 205 12.87 0.50 -1.98
C ASN A 205 13.70 0.00 -3.17
N HIS A 206 15.00 0.24 -3.12
CA HIS A 206 15.99 -0.09 -4.16
C HIS A 206 15.95 0.79 -5.43
N LEU A 207 15.08 1.80 -5.50
CA LEU A 207 15.08 2.77 -6.57
C LEU A 207 16.14 3.85 -6.33
N ASP A 208 16.85 4.21 -7.40
CA ASP A 208 17.67 5.41 -7.44
C ASP A 208 16.78 6.68 -7.58
N LEU A 209 17.40 7.86 -7.70
CA LEU A 209 16.67 9.10 -7.85
C LEU A 209 15.85 9.18 -9.15
N ALA A 210 16.36 8.59 -10.25
CA ALA A 210 15.65 8.57 -11.52
C ALA A 210 14.44 7.65 -11.46
N GLY A 211 14.60 6.45 -10.89
CA GLY A 211 13.49 5.51 -10.66
C GLY A 211 12.41 6.07 -9.74
N LYS A 212 12.80 6.81 -8.68
CA LYS A 212 11.82 7.50 -7.82
C LYS A 212 11.05 8.59 -8.55
N ALA A 213 11.73 9.42 -9.34
CA ALA A 213 11.09 10.45 -10.13
C ALA A 213 10.10 9.85 -11.16
N TYR A 214 10.47 8.72 -11.77
CA TYR A 214 9.60 7.98 -12.67
C TYR A 214 8.36 7.41 -11.94
N LEU A 215 8.56 6.83 -10.75
CA LEU A 215 7.46 6.36 -9.91
C LEU A 215 6.49 7.49 -9.56
N GLU A 216 7.01 8.66 -9.15
CA GLU A 216 6.21 9.87 -8.89
C GLU A 216 5.37 10.26 -10.11
N GLN A 217 6.00 10.34 -11.27
CA GLN A 217 5.34 10.71 -12.52
C GLN A 217 4.21 9.74 -12.87
N ILE A 218 4.47 8.44 -12.77
CA ILE A 218 3.46 7.43 -13.12
C ILE A 218 2.30 7.42 -12.13
N ILE A 219 2.57 7.47 -10.82
CA ILE A 219 1.50 7.54 -9.82
C ILE A 219 0.63 8.78 -10.05
N GLY A 220 1.26 9.92 -10.36
CA GLY A 220 0.55 11.16 -10.66
C GLY A 220 -0.31 11.08 -11.93
N ALA A 221 0.21 10.46 -12.99
CA ALA A 221 -0.47 10.30 -14.27
C ALA A 221 -1.48 9.14 -14.30
N TYR A 222 -1.40 8.20 -13.33
CA TYR A 222 -2.28 7.03 -13.30
C TYR A 222 -3.75 7.45 -13.10
N PRO A 223 -4.66 7.14 -14.01
CA PRO A 223 -6.04 7.62 -13.92
C PRO A 223 -6.89 6.90 -12.87
N GLY A 224 -6.45 5.70 -12.43
CA GLY A 224 -7.13 4.89 -11.42
C GLY A 224 -6.77 5.29 -9.98
N THR A 225 -7.19 4.45 -9.07
CA THR A 225 -6.91 4.58 -7.63
C THR A 225 -5.58 3.92 -7.29
N VAL A 226 -4.78 4.55 -6.43
CA VAL A 226 -3.50 4.00 -5.96
C VAL A 226 -3.50 3.97 -4.43
N VAL A 227 -3.10 2.84 -3.87
CA VAL A 227 -2.75 2.71 -2.45
C VAL A 227 -1.28 2.33 -2.37
N ILE A 228 -0.47 3.17 -1.76
CA ILE A 228 0.97 3.00 -1.66
C ILE A 228 1.43 2.96 -0.21
N VAL A 229 2.18 1.92 0.15
CA VAL A 229 2.97 1.89 1.39
C VAL A 229 4.36 2.39 1.05
N SER A 230 4.81 3.44 1.70
CA SER A 230 6.16 3.96 1.55
C SER A 230 6.65 4.60 2.87
N HIS A 231 7.96 4.56 3.07
CA HIS A 231 8.66 5.30 4.12
C HIS A 231 9.25 6.63 3.61
N ASP A 232 9.19 6.87 2.31
CA ASP A 232 9.65 8.10 1.69
C ASP A 232 8.58 9.19 1.79
N ARG A 233 8.81 10.14 2.70
CA ARG A 233 7.88 11.24 2.96
C ARG A 233 7.74 12.17 1.76
N TYR A 234 8.81 12.34 0.96
CA TYR A 234 8.79 13.18 -0.23
C TYR A 234 7.92 12.58 -1.32
N LEU A 235 8.03 11.27 -1.55
CA LEU A 235 7.18 10.54 -2.47
C LEU A 235 5.70 10.69 -2.08
N LEU A 236 5.38 10.43 -0.80
CA LEU A 236 4.00 10.56 -0.30
C LEU A 236 3.50 12.00 -0.39
N ASP A 237 4.33 12.98 -0.09
CA ASP A 237 3.91 14.39 -0.09
C ASP A 237 3.54 14.89 -1.49
N ARG A 238 4.18 14.35 -2.53
CA ARG A 238 3.97 14.74 -3.93
C ARG A 238 2.88 13.94 -4.64
N THR A 239 2.66 12.70 -4.21
CA THR A 239 1.83 11.77 -4.99
C THR A 239 0.47 11.50 -4.38
N VAL A 240 0.30 11.63 -3.06
CA VAL A 240 -0.95 11.23 -2.41
C VAL A 240 -1.86 12.40 -2.08
N THR A 241 -3.15 12.12 -2.08
CA THR A 241 -4.23 13.06 -1.73
C THR A 241 -4.87 12.73 -0.39
N HIS A 242 -4.63 11.53 0.11
CA HIS A 242 -5.15 11.03 1.38
C HIS A 242 -4.09 10.18 2.07
N ILE A 243 -4.12 10.15 3.40
CA ILE A 243 -3.32 9.23 4.21
C ILE A 243 -4.26 8.31 4.98
N ALA A 244 -3.98 7.02 4.92
CA ALA A 244 -4.59 5.99 5.76
C ALA A 244 -3.52 5.52 6.76
N GLU A 245 -3.75 5.78 8.05
CA GLU A 245 -2.84 5.38 9.11
C GLU A 245 -3.33 4.10 9.77
N VAL A 246 -2.47 3.08 9.81
CA VAL A 246 -2.71 1.85 10.59
C VAL A 246 -1.87 1.93 11.86
N GLU A 247 -2.53 2.09 12.99
CA GLU A 247 -1.91 2.15 14.31
C GLU A 247 -2.81 1.44 15.33
N ASP A 248 -2.20 0.67 16.23
CA ASP A 248 -2.89 -0.08 17.27
C ASP A 248 -4.09 -0.92 16.75
N GLN A 249 -3.87 -1.60 15.58
CA GLN A 249 -4.83 -2.49 14.91
C GLN A 249 -6.01 -1.77 14.22
N HIS A 250 -6.10 -0.44 14.33
CA HIS A 250 -7.17 0.38 13.75
C HIS A 250 -6.67 1.20 12.56
N LEU A 251 -7.61 1.61 11.72
CA LEU A 251 -7.36 2.48 10.57
C LEU A 251 -7.95 3.86 10.83
N THR A 252 -7.13 4.90 10.65
CA THR A 252 -7.58 6.29 10.69
C THR A 252 -7.28 6.96 9.35
N LEU A 253 -8.27 7.67 8.79
CA LEU A 253 -8.14 8.37 7.51
C LEU A 253 -7.90 9.86 7.74
N TYR A 254 -6.97 10.42 6.97
CA TYR A 254 -6.65 11.84 6.94
C TYR A 254 -6.75 12.35 5.49
N GLN A 255 -7.31 13.53 5.32
CA GLN A 255 -7.37 14.19 4.03
C GLN A 255 -6.13 15.06 3.84
N GLY A 256 -5.51 14.97 2.67
CA GLY A 256 -4.32 15.72 2.32
C GLY A 256 -3.09 14.84 2.11
N ASN A 257 -1.94 15.49 1.92
CA ASN A 257 -0.65 14.85 1.74
C ASN A 257 0.02 14.50 3.09
N TYR A 258 1.25 13.99 3.03
CA TYR A 258 1.97 13.59 4.24
C TYR A 258 2.22 14.75 5.21
N SER A 259 2.55 15.94 4.71
CA SER A 259 2.78 17.13 5.53
C SER A 259 1.52 17.56 6.29
N ALA A 260 0.35 17.56 5.62
CA ALA A 260 -0.92 17.87 6.26
C ALA A 260 -1.27 16.84 7.34
N TYR A 261 -1.10 15.55 7.06
CA TYR A 261 -1.26 14.47 8.02
C TYR A 261 -0.38 14.65 9.26
N ALA A 262 0.91 14.96 9.06
CA ALA A 262 1.86 15.12 10.17
C ALA A 262 1.43 16.22 11.15
N VAL A 263 0.94 17.35 10.62
CA VAL A 263 0.43 18.47 11.43
C VAL A 263 -0.85 18.05 12.16
N GLU A 264 -1.79 17.43 11.47
CA GLU A 264 -3.07 17.02 12.07
C GLU A 264 -2.86 15.97 13.17
N LYS A 265 -1.97 14.99 12.94
CA LYS A 265 -1.60 13.98 13.95
C LYS A 265 -1.01 14.64 15.20
N GLN A 266 -0.09 15.62 15.03
CA GLN A 266 0.48 16.35 16.18
C GLN A 266 -0.59 17.10 16.97
N LEU A 267 -1.50 17.77 16.29
CA LEU A 267 -2.59 18.51 16.94
C LEU A 267 -3.54 17.55 17.69
N ARG A 268 -3.83 16.38 17.12
CA ARG A 268 -4.64 15.35 17.77
C ARG A 268 -3.99 14.82 19.04
N LEU A 269 -2.69 14.51 18.98
CA LEU A 269 -1.91 14.07 20.15
C LEU A 269 -1.86 15.11 21.25
N LEU A 270 -1.65 16.39 20.90
CA LEU A 270 -1.67 17.50 21.87
C LEU A 270 -3.01 17.66 22.53
N ARG A 271 -4.11 17.59 21.77
CA ARG A 271 -5.47 17.62 22.33
C ARG A 271 -5.74 16.45 23.27
N GLN A 272 -5.33 15.24 22.87
CA GLN A 272 -5.49 14.04 23.72
C GLN A 272 -4.69 14.19 25.01
N GLN A 273 -3.46 14.75 24.96
CA GLN A 273 -2.67 15.01 26.14
C GLN A 273 -3.35 16.02 27.08
N GLN A 274 -3.87 17.11 26.53
CA GLN A 274 -4.59 18.13 27.32
C GLN A 274 -5.82 17.53 27.99
N MET A 275 -6.59 16.71 27.25
CA MET A 275 -7.76 16.02 27.80
C MET A 275 -7.36 15.03 28.90
N TYR A 276 -6.29 14.27 28.71
CA TYR A 276 -5.75 13.36 29.70
C TYR A 276 -5.33 14.11 30.98
N GLU A 277 -4.57 15.19 30.86
CA GLU A 277 -4.10 15.99 32.00
C GLU A 277 -5.28 16.64 32.75
N ALA A 278 -6.28 17.16 32.02
CA ALA A 278 -7.48 17.70 32.63
C ALA A 278 -8.25 16.63 33.41
N GLN A 279 -8.43 15.44 32.81
CA GLN A 279 -9.11 14.33 33.46
C GLN A 279 -8.33 13.83 34.67
N GLN A 280 -7.00 13.73 34.62
CA GLN A 280 -6.19 13.34 35.78
C GLN A 280 -6.35 14.31 36.95
N LYS A 281 -6.43 15.63 36.68
CA LYS A 281 -6.71 16.64 37.73
C LYS A 281 -8.12 16.46 38.34
N GLU A 282 -9.10 16.16 37.51
CA GLU A 282 -10.45 15.89 37.97
C GLU A 282 -10.54 14.62 38.82
N ILE A 283 -9.90 13.54 38.39
CA ILE A 283 -9.78 12.28 39.14
C ILE A 283 -9.14 12.53 40.49
N ALA A 284 -7.99 13.22 40.53
CA ALA A 284 -7.32 13.56 41.80
C ALA A 284 -8.19 14.41 42.75
N HIS A 285 -8.98 15.35 42.21
CA HIS A 285 -9.90 16.15 43.01
C HIS A 285 -11.05 15.29 43.60
N ILE A 286 -11.61 14.37 42.81
CA ILE A 286 -12.63 13.44 43.27
C ILE A 286 -12.07 12.51 44.34
N GLU A 287 -10.90 11.93 44.13
CA GLU A 287 -10.20 11.05 45.10
C GLU A 287 -9.92 11.78 46.43
N ALA A 288 -9.38 13.02 46.35
CA ALA A 288 -9.14 13.84 47.51
C ALA A 288 -10.43 14.18 48.28
N SER A 289 -11.55 14.35 47.56
CA SER A 289 -12.85 14.56 48.23
C SER A 289 -13.43 13.30 48.87
N ILE A 290 -13.21 12.12 48.24
CA ILE A 290 -13.57 10.83 48.83
C ILE A 290 -12.78 10.63 50.13
N ALA A 291 -11.48 10.82 50.09
CA ALA A 291 -10.60 10.68 51.28
C ALA A 291 -11.03 11.62 52.43
N ARG A 292 -11.43 12.86 52.12
CA ARG A 292 -11.97 13.79 53.10
C ARG A 292 -13.28 13.30 53.75
N PHE A 293 -14.21 12.82 52.93
CA PHE A 293 -15.47 12.28 53.45
C PHE A 293 -15.29 11.03 54.30
N GLU A 294 -14.34 10.16 53.95
CA GLU A 294 -14.00 8.97 54.72
C GLU A 294 -13.32 9.32 56.05
N HIS A 295 -12.40 10.27 56.01
CA HIS A 295 -11.74 10.79 57.23
C HIS A 295 -12.77 11.43 58.19
N TRP A 296 -13.70 12.24 57.69
CA TRP A 296 -14.75 12.82 58.52
C TRP A 296 -15.72 11.75 59.06
N ALA A 297 -16.07 10.75 58.27
CA ALA A 297 -16.91 9.65 58.74
C ALA A 297 -16.23 8.78 59.83
N SER A 298 -14.91 8.77 59.90
CA SER A 298 -14.17 8.08 60.96
C SER A 298 -14.08 8.89 62.29
N ILE A 299 -14.20 10.24 62.24
CA ILE A 299 -14.08 11.11 63.40
C ILE A 299 -15.45 11.48 63.96
N VAL A 300 -16.42 11.73 63.09
CA VAL A 300 -17.78 12.15 63.46
C VAL A 300 -18.76 11.10 62.96
N VAL A 301 -19.54 10.50 63.90
CA VAL A 301 -20.61 9.53 63.56
C VAL A 301 -21.79 10.30 62.94
N ASP A 302 -21.60 10.83 61.73
CA ASP A 302 -22.67 11.50 60.99
C ASP A 302 -23.09 10.63 59.79
N ALA A 303 -24.36 10.20 59.74
CA ALA A 303 -24.90 9.32 58.73
C ALA A 303 -24.92 9.92 57.30
N ARG A 304 -24.56 11.21 57.11
CA ARG A 304 -24.62 11.92 55.84
C ARG A 304 -23.38 11.74 54.98
N HIS A 305 -22.20 11.49 55.55
CA HIS A 305 -20.93 11.43 54.82
C HIS A 305 -20.67 10.13 54.06
N PRO A 306 -21.03 8.92 54.54
CA PRO A 306 -20.84 7.66 53.78
C PRO A 306 -21.59 7.60 52.44
N PRO A 307 -22.83 8.14 52.29
CA PRO A 307 -23.51 8.19 50.99
C PRO A 307 -22.82 9.09 49.97
N GLN A 308 -22.21 10.20 50.41
CA GLN A 308 -21.49 11.13 49.50
C GLN A 308 -20.21 10.52 48.97
N ALA A 309 -19.40 9.86 49.81
CA ALA A 309 -18.20 9.13 49.36
C ALA A 309 -18.57 8.01 48.37
N ARG A 310 -19.65 7.26 48.63
CA ARG A 310 -20.12 6.18 47.74
C ARG A 310 -20.63 6.73 46.41
N SER A 311 -21.31 7.87 46.39
CA SER A 311 -21.75 8.54 45.15
C SER A 311 -20.59 8.96 44.29
N ARG A 312 -19.51 9.54 44.87
CA ARG A 312 -18.30 9.96 44.14
C ARG A 312 -17.48 8.78 43.63
N ARG A 313 -17.39 7.67 44.36
CA ARG A 313 -16.80 6.43 43.86
C ARG A 313 -17.53 5.92 42.63
N LYS A 314 -18.86 5.86 42.65
CA LYS A 314 -19.66 5.48 41.48
C LYS A 314 -19.47 6.41 40.28
N MET A 315 -19.24 7.71 40.50
CA MET A 315 -18.92 8.67 39.46
C MET A 315 -17.57 8.35 38.82
N LEU A 316 -16.57 8.03 39.64
CA LEU A 316 -15.21 7.67 39.17
C LEU A 316 -15.17 6.34 38.41
N GLU A 317 -16.00 5.35 38.86
CA GLU A 317 -16.16 4.05 38.16
C GLU A 317 -16.85 4.17 36.80
N ARG A 318 -17.72 5.16 36.63
CA ARG A 318 -18.46 5.40 35.37
C ARG A 318 -17.75 6.35 34.40
N MET A 319 -16.64 6.94 34.83
CA MET A 319 -15.89 7.88 34.02
C MET A 319 -15.11 7.12 32.92
N ASP A 320 -15.41 7.43 31.68
CA ASP A 320 -14.61 6.95 30.53
C ASP A 320 -13.20 7.52 30.63
N ARG A 321 -12.21 6.65 30.72
CA ARG A 321 -10.83 7.07 30.91
C ARG A 321 -10.19 7.40 29.57
N VAL A 322 -9.66 8.61 29.44
CA VAL A 322 -8.83 9.00 28.30
C VAL A 322 -7.50 8.28 28.41
N GLU A 323 -7.12 7.57 27.37
CA GLU A 323 -5.82 6.91 27.32
C GLU A 323 -4.68 7.92 27.22
N LYS A 324 -3.60 7.64 27.93
CA LYS A 324 -2.40 8.47 27.87
C LYS A 324 -1.81 8.40 26.47
N PRO A 325 -1.64 9.53 25.74
CA PRO A 325 -1.03 9.50 24.43
C PRO A 325 0.43 9.04 24.53
N THR A 326 0.81 8.09 23.68
CA THR A 326 2.19 7.64 23.53
C THR A 326 2.92 8.64 22.63
N LEU A 327 3.47 9.71 23.21
CA LEU A 327 4.18 10.77 22.50
C LEU A 327 5.50 10.32 21.88
N GLU A 328 6.08 9.18 22.32
CA GLU A 328 7.29 8.59 21.76
C GLU A 328 7.26 7.07 21.95
N ARG A 329 7.18 6.31 20.85
CA ARG A 329 7.75 4.96 20.86
C ARG A 329 9.26 5.11 20.98
N ARG A 330 9.81 4.78 22.17
CA ARG A 330 11.22 4.62 22.53
C ARG A 330 12.17 4.90 21.37
N ARG A 331 12.80 6.08 21.31
CA ARG A 331 14.16 6.19 20.80
C ARG A 331 14.94 5.15 21.59
N MET A 332 15.50 4.15 20.90
CA MET A 332 16.51 3.30 21.51
C MET A 332 17.60 4.24 21.98
N GLY A 333 17.63 4.53 23.26
CA GLY A 333 18.73 5.20 23.91
C GLY A 333 19.92 4.23 23.85
N LEU A 334 20.70 4.28 22.78
CA LEU A 334 22.05 3.81 22.78
C LEU A 334 22.81 4.78 23.68
N ALA A 335 22.75 4.55 24.98
CA ALA A 335 23.73 5.08 25.91
C ALA A 335 25.02 4.30 25.62
N ILE A 336 25.89 4.86 24.78
CA ILE A 336 27.26 4.40 24.65
C ILE A 336 28.00 4.96 25.87
N ASP A 337 27.90 4.26 26.97
CA ASP A 337 28.78 4.50 28.12
C ASP A 337 30.21 4.10 27.73
N GLY A 338 31.08 5.08 27.61
CA GLY A 338 32.51 4.80 27.49
C GLY A 338 33.23 5.44 26.32
N TRP A 339 32.61 6.23 25.44
CA TRP A 339 33.36 6.95 24.41
C TRP A 339 33.76 8.31 24.91
N ARG A 340 35.01 8.40 25.44
CA ARG A 340 35.72 9.68 25.60
C ARG A 340 36.26 10.07 24.23
N GLY A 341 35.47 10.86 23.48
CA GLY A 341 35.95 11.50 22.28
C GLY A 341 37.17 12.37 22.58
N SER A 342 38.29 12.16 21.83
CA SER A 342 39.41 13.02 21.81
C SER A 342 38.96 14.45 21.45
N GLN A 343 39.40 15.46 22.22
CA GLN A 343 39.10 16.86 21.95
C GLN A 343 39.85 17.43 20.75
N ASN A 344 40.73 16.65 20.09
CA ASN A 344 41.51 17.08 18.93
C ASN A 344 40.99 16.35 17.69
N VAL A 345 40.05 16.98 16.99
CA VAL A 345 39.67 16.62 15.61
C VAL A 345 40.08 17.83 14.75
N LEU A 346 41.20 17.64 14.02
CA LEU A 346 41.74 18.46 12.95
C LEU A 346 42.36 19.83 13.37
N GLU A 347 43.67 19.87 13.55
CA GLU A 347 44.52 20.97 13.09
C GLU A 347 44.97 20.65 11.63
N ILE A 348 44.57 21.51 10.69
CA ILE A 348 45.19 21.67 9.38
C ILE A 348 45.87 23.01 9.37
#